data_6f2a2a3ecefe8773786347d93da1ba45
#
_entry.id   6f2a2a3ecefe8773786347d93da1ba45
#
_cell.length_a   1.000
_cell.length_b   1.000
_cell.length_c   1.000
_cell.angle_alpha   90.00
_cell.angle_beta   90.00
_cell.angle_gamma   90.00
#
_symmetry.space_group_name_H-M   'P 1'
#
loop_
_entity.id
_entity.type
_entity.pdbx_description
1 polymer ?
#
loop_
_entity_poly.entity_id
_entity_poly.type
_entity_poly.pdbx_seq_one_letter_code
_entity_poly.pdbx_strand_id
1 'polypeptide(L)'
;MAYVNGVFPDFSALPRMVVRGEAVTLSLNVFVDDSSTKDTLASATLTLKQGSTTIIDAQTATVGGSVSASYGLTAGDTSSLSLSDNLLELWTVTTSGGDTVTIRRSGHLVRHALFPLVKDTDLVARHNQLDDIRPSGLSNWLEYIKTAWEILNRDLIKRGKRPELVLDSYAIFDLHVYMTLNLIFRDMTTFVGDGRYHEMAESYSEAYKVEFETVQFHYDSDLDGVITEEKEAATPSLWLSAPVGWYGSGTWGGL
;
A
#
# COMPACT_ATOMS: atom_id res chain seq x y z
N MET A 1 17.34 -7.32 7.61
CA MET A 1 17.24 -6.35 8.73
C MET A 1 17.58 -7.10 9.98
N ALA A 2 18.64 -6.72 10.69
CA ALA A 2 18.91 -7.27 12.01
C ALA A 2 17.99 -6.54 12.99
N TYR A 3 17.06 -7.26 13.59
CA TYR A 3 16.27 -6.76 14.70
C TYR A 3 17.20 -6.72 15.91
N VAL A 4 17.51 -5.53 16.38
CA VAL A 4 18.33 -5.33 17.57
C VAL A 4 17.38 -5.10 18.73
N ASN A 5 17.52 -5.94 19.76
CA ASN A 5 16.88 -5.76 21.08
C ASN A 5 15.34 -5.75 21.13
N GLY A 6 14.68 -6.62 20.36
CA GLY A 6 13.24 -6.87 20.54
C GLY A 6 12.31 -5.71 20.18
N VAL A 7 12.76 -4.67 19.47
CA VAL A 7 11.91 -3.57 18.98
C VAL A 7 11.46 -3.86 17.55
N PHE A 8 10.16 -3.99 17.36
CA PHE A 8 9.55 -4.28 16.07
C PHE A 8 8.63 -3.13 15.65
N PRO A 9 8.77 -2.60 14.43
CA PRO A 9 7.84 -1.58 13.94
C PRO A 9 6.48 -2.20 13.64
N ASP A 10 5.42 -1.53 14.12
CA ASP A 10 4.04 -1.80 13.73
C ASP A 10 3.60 -0.76 12.71
N PHE A 11 3.89 -1.03 11.46
CA PHE A 11 3.31 -0.26 10.37
C PHE A 11 3.04 -1.17 9.17
N SER A 12 2.07 -0.76 8.38
CA SER A 12 1.84 -1.38 7.07
C SER A 12 3.14 -1.40 6.27
N ALA A 13 3.43 -2.52 5.61
CA ALA A 13 4.56 -2.64 4.68
C ALA A 13 4.41 -1.72 3.45
N LEU A 14 3.25 -1.08 3.31
CA LEU A 14 2.96 -0.15 2.22
C LEU A 14 3.70 1.17 2.43
N PRO A 15 4.21 1.78 1.34
CA PRO A 15 4.74 3.13 1.38
C PRO A 15 3.69 4.12 1.88
N ARG A 16 4.11 5.07 2.71
CA ARG A 16 3.21 6.15 3.15
C ARG A 16 3.04 7.17 2.05
N MET A 17 1.81 7.57 1.77
CA MET A 17 1.52 8.69 0.89
C MET A 17 1.41 9.96 1.72
N VAL A 18 2.22 10.97 1.37
CA VAL A 18 2.20 12.31 1.96
C VAL A 18 1.77 13.28 0.87
N VAL A 19 0.69 14.02 1.11
CA VAL A 19 0.20 15.00 0.12
C VAL A 19 1.05 16.25 0.20
N ARG A 20 1.56 16.70 -0.95
CA ARG A 20 2.40 17.89 -1.03
C ARG A 20 1.64 19.14 -0.62
N GLY A 21 2.22 19.92 0.28
CA GLY A 21 1.64 21.17 0.76
C GLY A 21 0.51 20.99 1.76
N GLU A 22 0.29 19.79 2.28
CA GLU A 22 -0.64 19.53 3.36
C GLU A 22 0.08 19.20 4.67
N ALA A 23 -0.52 19.60 5.79
CA ALA A 23 -0.03 19.22 7.10
C ALA A 23 -0.48 17.79 7.41
N VAL A 24 0.44 16.94 7.88
CA VAL A 24 0.15 15.55 8.23
C VAL A 24 0.92 15.13 9.47
N THR A 25 0.30 14.31 10.30
CA THR A 25 1.01 13.68 11.43
C THR A 25 1.61 12.35 10.97
N LEU A 26 2.92 12.28 10.93
CA LEU A 26 3.67 11.04 10.74
C LEU A 26 3.70 10.30 12.07
N SER A 27 3.31 9.03 12.08
CA SER A 27 3.28 8.20 13.28
C SER A 27 4.04 6.89 13.07
N LEU A 28 4.68 6.44 14.12
CA LEU A 28 5.35 5.16 14.24
C LEU A 28 4.82 4.46 15.48
N ASN A 29 4.30 3.26 15.33
CA ASN A 29 4.07 2.37 16.46
C ASN A 29 5.16 1.30 16.48
N VAL A 30 5.55 0.86 17.65
CA VAL A 30 6.54 -0.19 17.85
C VAL A 30 6.00 -1.21 18.84
N PHE A 31 6.31 -2.46 18.61
CA PHE A 31 6.19 -3.51 19.62
C PHE A 31 7.55 -3.66 20.28
N VAL A 32 7.56 -3.69 21.59
CA VAL A 32 8.76 -4.01 22.36
C VAL A 32 8.59 -5.43 22.89
N ASP A 33 9.57 -6.29 22.67
CA ASP A 33 9.50 -7.71 23.04
C ASP A 33 9.33 -7.87 24.55
N ASP A 34 8.45 -8.81 24.94
CA ASP A 34 7.96 -9.00 26.31
C ASP A 34 8.92 -9.84 27.14
N SER A 35 10.17 -9.43 27.24
CA SER A 35 11.05 -9.97 28.26
C SER A 35 10.78 -9.26 29.59
N SER A 36 9.98 -9.83 30.45
CA SER A 36 9.69 -9.55 31.87
C SER A 36 9.75 -8.09 32.41
N THR A 37 10.23 -7.12 31.68
CA THR A 37 10.16 -5.67 31.87
C THR A 37 9.90 -5.01 30.53
N LYS A 38 8.68 -4.50 30.34
CA LYS A 38 8.30 -3.75 29.13
C LYS A 38 9.19 -2.53 28.99
N ASP A 39 10.13 -2.60 28.05
CA ASP A 39 10.85 -1.40 27.64
C ASP A 39 9.88 -0.46 26.94
N THR A 40 9.73 0.72 27.46
CA THR A 40 8.95 1.79 26.86
C THR A 40 9.82 2.66 25.98
N LEU A 41 9.25 3.38 25.04
CA LEU A 41 9.97 4.40 24.31
C LEU A 41 10.29 5.57 25.25
N ALA A 42 11.58 5.90 25.39
CA ALA A 42 12.04 7.05 26.13
C ALA A 42 12.11 8.31 25.26
N SER A 43 12.56 8.16 24.01
CA SER A 43 12.63 9.26 23.05
C SER A 43 12.55 8.76 21.61
N ALA A 44 12.19 9.66 20.72
CA ALA A 44 12.22 9.41 19.29
C ALA A 44 12.63 10.67 18.52
N THR A 45 13.37 10.51 17.44
CA THR A 45 13.63 11.57 16.46
C THR A 45 13.26 11.11 15.07
N LEU A 46 12.85 12.05 14.21
CA LEU A 46 12.55 11.82 12.81
C LEU A 46 13.56 12.57 11.93
N THR A 47 14.11 11.86 10.98
CA THR A 47 14.78 12.44 9.81
C THR A 47 13.97 12.08 8.59
N LEU A 48 13.56 13.09 7.81
CA LEU A 48 12.83 12.92 6.56
C LEU A 48 13.72 13.31 5.38
N LYS A 49 13.82 12.43 4.39
CA LYS A 49 14.62 12.65 3.19
C LYS A 49 13.80 12.44 1.93
N GLN A 50 14.16 13.18 0.89
CA GLN A 50 13.72 12.92 -0.49
C GLN A 50 14.98 12.63 -1.34
N GLY A 51 15.15 11.37 -1.69
CA GLY A 51 16.39 10.91 -2.30
C GLY A 51 17.61 11.18 -1.40
N SER A 52 18.54 12.00 -1.86
CA SER A 52 19.72 12.43 -1.11
C SER A 52 19.49 13.70 -0.26
N THR A 53 18.41 14.44 -0.52
CA THR A 53 18.11 15.71 0.17
C THR A 53 17.43 15.47 1.49
N THR A 54 17.97 16.04 2.57
CA THR A 54 17.33 16.02 3.88
C THR A 54 16.34 17.18 3.99
N ILE A 55 15.08 16.86 4.26
CA ILE A 55 13.99 17.81 4.46
C ILE A 55 13.90 18.20 5.94
N ILE A 56 13.93 17.19 6.80
CA ILE A 56 13.92 17.32 8.26
C ILE A 56 15.09 16.53 8.79
N ASP A 57 15.90 17.14 9.66
CA ASP A 57 17.06 16.49 10.25
C ASP A 57 16.87 16.29 11.74
N ALA A 58 16.80 15.02 12.15
CA ALA A 58 16.79 14.52 13.52
C ALA A 58 15.89 15.34 14.50
N GLN A 59 14.72 15.78 14.03
CA GLN A 59 13.79 16.53 14.87
C GLN A 59 13.14 15.65 15.91
N THR A 60 13.00 16.17 17.13
CA THR A 60 12.36 15.46 18.24
C THR A 60 10.89 15.17 17.90
N ALA A 61 10.52 13.92 18.02
CA ALA A 61 9.14 13.47 17.89
C ALA A 61 8.48 13.35 19.27
N THR A 62 7.18 13.52 19.31
CA THR A 62 6.40 13.33 20.54
C THR A 62 6.23 11.81 20.77
N VAL A 63 6.64 11.35 21.95
CA VAL A 63 6.37 9.97 22.38
C VAL A 63 5.00 9.92 23.06
N GLY A 64 4.10 9.10 22.54
CA GLY A 64 2.75 8.91 23.03
C GLY A 64 2.57 7.51 23.62
N GLY A 65 2.11 7.45 24.89
CA GLY A 65 2.06 6.16 25.57
C GLY A 65 3.45 5.54 25.69
N SER A 66 3.53 4.22 25.76
CA SER A 66 4.81 3.52 25.89
C SER A 66 5.39 2.99 24.58
N VAL A 67 4.63 3.09 23.47
CA VAL A 67 4.95 2.34 22.23
C VAL A 67 4.73 3.14 20.94
N SER A 68 4.44 4.42 21.01
CA SER A 68 4.21 5.23 19.81
C SER A 68 5.05 6.51 19.80
N ALA A 69 5.45 6.93 18.61
CA ALA A 69 6.06 8.23 18.36
C ALA A 69 5.32 8.94 17.24
N SER A 70 5.21 10.26 17.30
CA SER A 70 4.56 11.06 16.27
C SER A 70 5.30 12.37 16.02
N TYR A 71 5.25 12.82 14.76
CA TYR A 71 5.82 14.10 14.34
C TYR A 71 4.83 14.83 13.43
N GLY A 72 4.54 16.08 13.73
CA GLY A 72 3.69 16.95 12.92
C GLY A 72 4.49 17.56 11.76
N LEU A 73 4.29 17.05 10.55
CA LEU A 73 4.82 17.65 9.33
C LEU A 73 3.94 18.84 8.95
N THR A 74 4.52 19.98 8.71
CA THR A 74 3.77 21.18 8.28
C THR A 74 3.63 21.24 6.77
N ALA A 75 2.63 21.97 6.28
CA ALA A 75 2.46 22.21 4.85
C ALA A 75 3.70 22.85 4.20
N GLY A 76 4.41 23.71 4.93
CA GLY A 76 5.63 24.37 4.47
C GLY A 76 6.78 23.42 4.21
N ASP A 77 6.87 22.32 4.95
CA ASP A 77 7.98 21.36 4.83
C ASP A 77 7.97 20.64 3.46
N THR A 78 6.81 20.52 2.84
CA THR A 78 6.64 19.77 1.58
C THR A 78 6.20 20.61 0.38
N SER A 79 5.72 21.85 0.58
CA SER A 79 5.09 22.66 -0.46
C SER A 79 6.01 22.99 -1.65
N SER A 80 7.32 23.14 -1.41
CA SER A 80 8.32 23.48 -2.43
C SER A 80 9.00 22.23 -3.04
N LEU A 81 8.69 21.04 -2.56
CA LEU A 81 9.33 19.82 -3.02
C LEU A 81 8.68 19.30 -4.31
N SER A 82 9.46 18.61 -5.12
CA SER A 82 8.95 17.87 -6.27
C SER A 82 8.20 16.63 -5.83
N LEU A 83 7.13 16.28 -6.56
CA LEU A 83 6.46 14.98 -6.35
C LEU A 83 7.45 13.84 -6.60
N SER A 84 7.39 12.78 -5.81
CA SER A 84 8.36 11.69 -5.90
C SER A 84 7.91 10.43 -5.16
N ASP A 85 8.50 9.31 -5.55
CA ASP A 85 8.34 7.99 -4.94
C ASP A 85 9.50 7.60 -4.01
N ASN A 86 10.40 8.54 -3.71
CA ASN A 86 11.62 8.29 -2.95
C ASN A 86 11.69 9.04 -1.62
N LEU A 87 10.52 9.28 -1.00
CA LEU A 87 10.46 9.81 0.36
C LEU A 87 10.90 8.72 1.34
N LEU A 88 11.74 9.08 2.30
CA LEU A 88 12.30 8.17 3.29
C LEU A 88 12.18 8.75 4.69
N GLU A 89 11.41 8.09 5.55
CA GLU A 89 11.35 8.35 6.98
C GLU A 89 12.41 7.50 7.69
N LEU A 90 13.26 8.14 8.48
CA LEU A 90 14.21 7.49 9.38
C LEU A 90 13.85 7.86 10.81
N TRP A 91 13.26 6.91 11.51
CA TRP A 91 12.92 7.06 12.92
C TRP A 91 14.04 6.48 13.78
N THR A 92 14.68 7.31 14.58
CA THR A 92 15.61 6.83 15.60
C THR A 92 14.89 6.86 16.93
N VAL A 93 14.63 5.68 17.47
CA VAL A 93 13.91 5.49 18.74
C VAL A 93 14.86 4.96 19.80
N THR A 94 14.74 5.48 21.01
CA THR A 94 15.51 5.01 22.17
C THR A 94 14.54 4.47 23.21
N THR A 95 14.81 3.27 23.70
CA THR A 95 14.00 2.63 24.74
C THR A 95 14.37 3.14 26.13
N SER A 96 13.56 2.86 27.14
CA SER A 96 13.86 3.16 28.54
C SER A 96 15.08 2.38 29.06
N GLY A 97 15.38 1.24 28.45
CA GLY A 97 16.61 0.47 28.72
C GLY A 97 17.89 1.09 28.14
N GLY A 98 17.76 2.14 27.31
CA GLY A 98 18.89 2.83 26.68
C GLY A 98 19.25 2.31 25.28
N ASP A 99 18.56 1.29 24.79
CA ASP A 99 18.80 0.76 23.44
C ASP A 99 18.27 1.72 22.37
N THR A 100 19.07 1.93 21.32
CA THR A 100 18.70 2.81 20.22
C THR A 100 18.57 2.02 18.92
N VAL A 101 17.42 2.18 18.24
CA VAL A 101 17.10 1.50 17.00
C VAL A 101 16.69 2.51 15.94
N THR A 102 17.19 2.33 14.71
CA THR A 102 16.76 3.14 13.56
C THR A 102 15.82 2.33 12.67
N ILE A 103 14.58 2.81 12.53
CA ILE A 103 13.51 2.22 11.73
C ILE A 103 13.37 3.04 10.46
N ARG A 104 13.37 2.35 9.32
CA ARG A 104 13.21 2.96 8.00
C ARG A 104 11.83 2.66 7.43
N ARG A 105 11.15 3.69 6.95
CA ARG A 105 9.90 3.57 6.21
C ARG A 105 10.00 4.34 4.90
N SER A 106 9.65 3.70 3.79
CA SER A 106 9.51 4.37 2.50
C SER A 106 8.17 5.08 2.42
N GLY A 107 8.14 6.14 1.63
CA GLY A 107 6.93 6.91 1.34
C GLY A 107 7.01 7.56 -0.04
N HIS A 108 5.91 8.16 -0.42
CA HIS A 108 5.73 8.91 -1.65
C HIS A 108 5.22 10.30 -1.32
N LEU A 109 5.79 11.31 -1.96
CA LEU A 109 5.23 12.67 -1.95
C LEU A 109 4.32 12.79 -3.16
N VAL A 110 3.02 12.85 -2.91
CA VAL A 110 1.98 12.76 -3.95
C VAL A 110 1.18 14.06 -4.06
N ARG A 111 0.47 14.26 -5.17
CA ARG A 111 -0.49 15.34 -5.33
C ARG A 111 -1.80 15.03 -4.61
N HIS A 112 -2.29 13.82 -4.78
CA HIS A 112 -3.49 13.30 -4.13
C HIS A 112 -3.19 11.91 -3.58
N ALA A 113 -3.55 11.66 -2.34
CA ALA A 113 -3.44 10.34 -1.78
C ALA A 113 -4.67 9.51 -2.18
N LEU A 114 -4.44 8.26 -2.57
CA LEU A 114 -5.52 7.29 -2.65
C LEU A 114 -6.09 7.02 -1.26
N PHE A 115 -7.40 6.96 -1.15
CA PHE A 115 -8.09 6.67 0.09
C PHE A 115 -9.24 5.68 -0.13
N PRO A 116 -9.60 4.88 0.89
CA PRO A 116 -10.71 3.94 0.79
C PRO A 116 -12.03 4.70 0.70
N LEU A 117 -12.81 4.43 -0.36
CA LEU A 117 -14.16 5.00 -0.56
C LEU A 117 -15.26 4.10 -0.03
N VAL A 118 -15.01 2.79 0.08
CA VAL A 118 -16.00 1.78 0.44
C VAL A 118 -16.47 1.97 1.89
N LYS A 119 -17.78 1.90 2.07
CA LYS A 119 -18.47 1.97 3.36
C LYS A 119 -19.32 0.72 3.56
N ASP A 120 -19.78 0.48 4.78
CA ASP A 120 -20.72 -0.61 5.11
C ASP A 120 -21.94 -0.62 4.18
N THR A 121 -22.49 0.57 3.89
CA THR A 121 -23.67 0.72 3.03
C THR A 121 -23.42 0.22 1.60
N ASP A 122 -22.20 0.36 1.09
CA ASP A 122 -21.84 -0.08 -0.25
C ASP A 122 -21.75 -1.61 -0.31
N LEU A 123 -21.25 -2.23 0.76
CA LEU A 123 -21.21 -3.68 0.89
C LEU A 123 -22.64 -4.27 0.98
N VAL A 124 -23.51 -3.66 1.78
CA VAL A 124 -24.92 -4.07 1.91
C VAL A 124 -25.68 -3.85 0.58
N ALA A 125 -25.39 -2.76 -0.14
CA ALA A 125 -25.97 -2.54 -1.46
C ALA A 125 -25.56 -3.62 -2.49
N ARG A 126 -24.36 -4.16 -2.37
CA ARG A 126 -23.88 -5.24 -3.24
C ARG A 126 -24.39 -6.62 -2.78
N HIS A 127 -24.56 -6.82 -1.46
CA HIS A 127 -25.05 -8.05 -0.86
C HIS A 127 -26.02 -7.73 0.28
N ASN A 128 -27.30 -7.65 -0.03
CA ASN A 128 -28.37 -7.13 0.85
C ASN A 128 -28.56 -7.91 2.16
N GLN A 129 -28.16 -9.17 2.22
CA GLN A 129 -28.25 -10.00 3.43
C GLN A 129 -27.01 -9.92 4.32
N LEU A 130 -26.06 -9.04 4.01
CA LEU A 130 -24.77 -8.98 4.70
C LEU A 130 -24.94 -8.60 6.18
N ASP A 131 -25.89 -7.73 6.50
CA ASP A 131 -26.19 -7.34 7.89
C ASP A 131 -26.81 -8.47 8.71
N ASP A 132 -27.59 -9.36 8.07
CA ASP A 132 -28.25 -10.48 8.74
C ASP A 132 -27.25 -11.56 9.20
N ILE A 133 -26.13 -11.67 8.51
CA ILE A 133 -25.08 -12.66 8.79
C ILE A 133 -23.94 -12.09 9.65
N ARG A 134 -24.05 -10.84 10.09
CA ARG A 134 -23.00 -10.20 10.88
C ARG A 134 -22.82 -10.92 12.23
N PRO A 135 -21.58 -11.33 12.57
CA PRO A 135 -21.31 -11.97 13.85
C PRO A 135 -21.73 -11.08 15.05
N SER A 136 -22.26 -11.70 16.09
CA SER A 136 -22.56 -11.02 17.34
C SER A 136 -21.28 -10.43 17.93
N GLY A 137 -21.28 -9.12 18.18
CA GLY A 137 -20.12 -8.38 18.67
C GLY A 137 -19.38 -7.56 17.61
N LEU A 138 -19.68 -7.76 16.33
CA LEU A 138 -19.16 -6.91 15.25
C LEU A 138 -20.18 -5.81 14.93
N SER A 139 -19.84 -4.54 15.22
CA SER A 139 -20.74 -3.40 14.98
C SER A 139 -20.77 -2.92 13.52
N ASN A 140 -19.68 -3.16 12.78
CA ASN A 140 -19.50 -2.75 11.38
C ASN A 140 -18.44 -3.63 10.70
N TRP A 141 -18.26 -3.46 9.39
CA TRP A 141 -17.29 -4.20 8.58
C TRP A 141 -15.95 -3.45 8.39
N LEU A 142 -15.70 -2.39 9.18
CA LEU A 142 -14.58 -1.48 9.00
C LEU A 142 -13.21 -2.18 8.97
N GLU A 143 -13.00 -3.19 9.81
CA GLU A 143 -11.72 -3.91 9.85
C GLU A 143 -11.49 -4.73 8.57
N TYR A 144 -12.55 -5.31 8.00
CA TYR A 144 -12.47 -5.98 6.70
C TYR A 144 -12.20 -4.99 5.56
N ILE A 145 -12.84 -3.83 5.60
CA ILE A 145 -12.62 -2.74 4.62
C ILE A 145 -11.16 -2.28 4.67
N LYS A 146 -10.60 -2.05 5.86
CA LYS A 146 -9.18 -1.67 6.02
C LYS A 146 -8.23 -2.76 5.53
N THR A 147 -8.49 -4.01 5.92
CA THR A 147 -7.66 -5.15 5.50
C THR A 147 -7.70 -5.34 3.98
N ALA A 148 -8.89 -5.25 3.39
CA ALA A 148 -9.06 -5.32 1.94
C ALA A 148 -8.31 -4.20 1.22
N TRP A 149 -8.33 -2.97 1.77
CA TRP A 149 -7.60 -1.83 1.25
C TRP A 149 -6.08 -2.07 1.23
N GLU A 150 -5.53 -2.63 2.30
CA GLU A 150 -4.11 -2.97 2.37
C GLU A 150 -3.73 -4.07 1.37
N ILE A 151 -4.57 -5.10 1.22
CA ILE A 151 -4.36 -6.17 0.25
C ILE A 151 -4.38 -5.61 -1.17
N LEU A 152 -5.40 -4.79 -1.50
CA LEU A 152 -5.54 -4.16 -2.81
C LEU A 152 -4.30 -3.33 -3.19
N ASN A 153 -3.87 -2.43 -2.30
CA ASN A 153 -2.68 -1.62 -2.56
C ASN A 153 -1.43 -2.47 -2.74
N ARG A 154 -1.26 -3.52 -1.94
CA ARG A 154 -0.15 -4.46 -2.08
C ARG A 154 -0.20 -5.21 -3.41
N ASP A 155 -1.38 -5.60 -3.87
CA ASP A 155 -1.55 -6.28 -5.15
C ASP A 155 -1.29 -5.35 -6.33
N LEU A 156 -1.69 -4.08 -6.24
CA LEU A 156 -1.33 -3.05 -7.21
C LEU A 156 0.20 -2.92 -7.35
N ILE A 157 0.89 -2.75 -6.24
CA ILE A 157 2.36 -2.63 -6.22
C ILE A 157 3.03 -3.90 -6.77
N LYS A 158 2.58 -5.09 -6.37
CA LYS A 158 3.13 -6.37 -6.86
C LYS A 158 3.01 -6.54 -8.38
N ARG A 159 1.96 -5.99 -8.97
CA ARG A 159 1.75 -6.02 -10.42
C ARG A 159 2.42 -4.85 -11.16
N GLY A 160 3.25 -4.07 -10.47
CA GLY A 160 3.97 -2.95 -11.04
C GLY A 160 3.10 -1.71 -11.29
N LYS A 161 1.87 -1.71 -10.78
CA LYS A 161 1.02 -0.52 -10.79
C LYS A 161 1.51 0.44 -9.72
N ARG A 162 1.32 1.72 -9.96
CA ARG A 162 1.80 2.81 -9.09
C ARG A 162 0.61 3.53 -8.46
N PRO A 163 0.10 3.03 -7.30
CA PRO A 163 -1.07 3.62 -6.65
C PRO A 163 -0.87 5.10 -6.29
N GLU A 164 0.38 5.53 -6.08
CA GLU A 164 0.71 6.93 -5.79
C GLU A 164 0.48 7.89 -6.98
N LEU A 165 0.34 7.38 -8.19
CA LEU A 165 0.06 8.16 -9.40
C LEU A 165 -1.41 8.12 -9.82
N VAL A 166 -2.23 7.29 -9.18
CA VAL A 166 -3.66 7.18 -9.53
C VAL A 166 -4.39 8.42 -9.03
N LEU A 167 -5.03 9.15 -9.94
CA LEU A 167 -5.75 10.39 -9.61
C LEU A 167 -7.16 10.15 -9.09
N ASP A 168 -7.77 9.01 -9.42
CA ASP A 168 -9.15 8.72 -9.10
C ASP A 168 -9.32 7.45 -8.26
N SER A 169 -9.70 7.63 -7.00
CA SER A 169 -9.99 6.51 -6.10
C SER A 169 -11.22 5.70 -6.53
N TYR A 170 -12.12 6.25 -7.35
CA TYR A 170 -13.29 5.51 -7.86
C TYR A 170 -12.89 4.40 -8.84
N ALA A 171 -11.77 4.54 -9.54
CA ALA A 171 -11.27 3.51 -10.44
C ALA A 171 -11.04 2.16 -9.76
N ILE A 172 -10.79 2.17 -8.44
CA ILE A 172 -10.54 0.96 -7.65
C ILE A 172 -11.67 0.62 -6.68
N PHE A 173 -12.82 1.29 -6.79
CA PHE A 173 -13.95 1.11 -5.89
C PHE A 173 -14.50 -0.32 -5.92
N ASP A 174 -14.82 -0.84 -7.10
CA ASP A 174 -15.36 -2.20 -7.24
C ASP A 174 -14.33 -3.27 -6.82
N LEU A 175 -13.06 -3.07 -7.13
CA LEU A 175 -11.97 -3.92 -6.63
C LEU A 175 -11.96 -4.01 -5.11
N HIS A 176 -12.10 -2.86 -4.45
CA HIS A 176 -12.12 -2.79 -2.98
C HIS A 176 -13.37 -3.47 -2.40
N VAL A 177 -14.55 -3.27 -3.02
CA VAL A 177 -15.79 -3.96 -2.63
C VAL A 177 -15.64 -5.48 -2.75
N TYR A 178 -15.18 -5.99 -3.90
CA TYR A 178 -15.04 -7.43 -4.13
C TYR A 178 -14.03 -8.07 -3.19
N MET A 179 -12.89 -7.42 -2.95
CA MET A 179 -11.90 -7.92 -2.00
C MET A 179 -12.47 -7.95 -0.57
N THR A 180 -13.21 -6.93 -0.17
CA THR A 180 -13.84 -6.87 1.16
C THR A 180 -14.85 -8.00 1.35
N LEU A 181 -15.74 -8.21 0.37
CA LEU A 181 -16.74 -9.28 0.42
C LEU A 181 -16.08 -10.67 0.39
N ASN A 182 -15.03 -10.85 -0.40
CA ASN A 182 -14.26 -12.09 -0.40
C ASN A 182 -13.72 -12.42 1.00
N LEU A 183 -13.12 -11.45 1.69
CA LEU A 183 -12.59 -11.65 3.04
C LEU A 183 -13.69 -12.00 4.04
N ILE A 184 -14.83 -11.29 4.00
CA ILE A 184 -15.96 -11.55 4.87
C ILE A 184 -16.48 -12.99 4.68
N PHE A 185 -16.75 -13.40 3.45
CA PHE A 185 -17.32 -14.72 3.17
C PHE A 185 -16.31 -15.86 3.41
N ARG A 186 -15.04 -15.63 3.21
CA ARG A 186 -13.99 -16.58 3.58
C ARG A 186 -13.96 -16.84 5.08
N ASP A 187 -14.06 -15.79 5.89
CA ASP A 187 -14.11 -15.94 7.34
C ASP A 187 -15.41 -16.61 7.78
N MET A 188 -16.56 -16.25 7.16
CA MET A 188 -17.84 -16.93 7.44
C MET A 188 -17.78 -18.43 7.12
N THR A 189 -17.09 -18.83 6.06
CA THR A 189 -16.87 -20.26 5.76
C THR A 189 -16.19 -20.97 6.93
N THR A 190 -15.21 -20.33 7.55
CA THR A 190 -14.46 -20.89 8.67
C THR A 190 -15.31 -20.96 9.95
N PHE A 191 -16.12 -19.93 10.22
CA PHE A 191 -16.90 -19.85 11.46
C PHE A 191 -18.19 -20.67 11.44
N VAL A 192 -18.90 -20.68 10.30
CA VAL A 192 -20.22 -21.30 10.17
C VAL A 192 -20.12 -22.70 9.56
N GLY A 193 -19.11 -22.97 8.76
CA GLY A 193 -18.93 -24.26 8.07
C GLY A 193 -19.95 -24.52 6.96
N ASP A 194 -20.66 -23.48 6.48
CA ASP A 194 -21.66 -23.60 5.41
C ASP A 194 -20.98 -23.41 4.04
N GLY A 195 -21.11 -24.40 3.16
CA GLY A 195 -20.54 -24.38 1.81
C GLY A 195 -20.98 -23.20 0.93
N ARG A 196 -22.16 -22.61 1.22
CA ARG A 196 -22.64 -21.41 0.51
C ARG A 196 -21.70 -20.22 0.65
N TYR A 197 -21.11 -20.02 1.82
CA TYR A 197 -20.17 -18.93 2.04
C TYR A 197 -18.86 -19.15 1.30
N HIS A 198 -18.46 -20.42 1.13
CA HIS A 198 -17.31 -20.76 0.30
C HIS A 198 -17.54 -20.39 -1.18
N GLU A 199 -18.70 -20.76 -1.72
CA GLU A 199 -19.07 -20.41 -3.10
C GLU A 199 -19.15 -18.89 -3.31
N MET A 200 -19.67 -18.15 -2.33
CA MET A 200 -19.70 -16.68 -2.36
C MET A 200 -18.28 -16.09 -2.33
N ALA A 201 -17.40 -16.60 -1.46
CA ALA A 201 -16.02 -16.16 -1.41
C ALA A 201 -15.30 -16.40 -2.73
N GLU A 202 -15.47 -17.57 -3.36
CA GLU A 202 -14.90 -17.87 -4.67
C GLU A 202 -15.44 -16.94 -5.75
N SER A 203 -16.76 -16.70 -5.77
CA SER A 203 -17.39 -15.79 -6.74
C SER A 203 -16.83 -14.37 -6.64
N TYR A 204 -16.68 -13.82 -5.43
CA TYR A 204 -16.08 -12.50 -5.24
C TYR A 204 -14.57 -12.47 -5.51
N SER A 205 -13.87 -13.57 -5.25
CA SER A 205 -12.47 -13.71 -5.65
C SER A 205 -12.29 -13.68 -7.16
N GLU A 206 -13.18 -14.34 -7.90
CA GLU A 206 -13.14 -14.32 -9.36
C GLU A 206 -13.54 -12.95 -9.92
N ALA A 207 -14.60 -12.33 -9.37
CA ALA A 207 -14.98 -10.96 -9.72
C ALA A 207 -13.83 -9.97 -9.52
N TYR A 208 -13.10 -10.08 -8.39
CA TYR A 208 -11.90 -9.27 -8.13
C TYR A 208 -10.83 -9.46 -9.19
N LYS A 209 -10.53 -10.71 -9.60
CA LYS A 209 -9.50 -10.97 -10.62
C LYS A 209 -9.89 -10.39 -11.97
N VAL A 210 -11.13 -10.61 -12.40
CA VAL A 210 -11.64 -10.10 -13.69
C VAL A 210 -11.60 -8.58 -13.69
N GLU A 211 -12.10 -7.93 -12.63
CA GLU A 211 -12.07 -6.48 -12.49
C GLU A 211 -10.64 -5.94 -12.48
N PHE A 212 -9.72 -6.62 -11.78
CA PHE A 212 -8.31 -6.21 -11.72
C PHE A 212 -7.61 -6.26 -13.09
N GLU A 213 -8.04 -7.14 -13.99
CA GLU A 213 -7.50 -7.25 -15.35
C GLU A 213 -8.09 -6.20 -16.30
N THR A 214 -9.31 -5.74 -16.00
CA THR A 214 -10.05 -4.82 -16.87
C THR A 214 -9.99 -3.37 -16.41
N VAL A 215 -9.67 -3.12 -15.14
CA VAL A 215 -9.62 -1.77 -14.58
C VAL A 215 -8.60 -0.89 -15.32
N GLN A 216 -9.07 0.27 -15.76
CA GLN A 216 -8.22 1.30 -16.34
C GLN A 216 -7.86 2.32 -15.27
N PHE A 217 -6.56 2.56 -15.11
CA PHE A 217 -6.06 3.56 -14.19
C PHE A 217 -5.77 4.86 -14.93
N HIS A 218 -6.28 5.95 -14.41
CA HIS A 218 -5.92 7.27 -14.87
C HIS A 218 -4.69 7.74 -14.08
N TYR A 219 -3.52 7.68 -14.72
CA TYR A 219 -2.27 8.08 -14.11
C TYR A 219 -1.89 9.52 -14.44
N ASP A 220 -1.27 10.18 -13.46
CA ASP A 220 -0.52 11.42 -13.62
C ASP A 220 0.98 11.06 -13.73
N SER A 221 1.39 10.50 -14.86
CA SER A 221 2.74 9.94 -15.04
C SER A 221 3.84 11.00 -15.05
N ASP A 222 3.52 12.20 -15.49
CA ASP A 222 4.42 13.36 -15.56
C ASP A 222 4.25 14.31 -14.38
N LEU A 223 3.33 13.97 -13.45
CA LEU A 223 3.09 14.69 -12.20
C LEU A 223 2.62 16.14 -12.43
N ASP A 224 1.94 16.42 -13.53
CA ASP A 224 1.43 17.75 -13.87
C ASP A 224 -0.01 17.99 -13.37
N GLY A 225 -0.71 16.93 -12.92
CA GLY A 225 -2.08 16.96 -12.42
C GLY A 225 -3.13 16.74 -13.49
N VAL A 226 -2.73 16.43 -14.71
CA VAL A 226 -3.60 16.05 -15.82
C VAL A 226 -3.50 14.54 -16.01
N ILE A 227 -4.63 13.92 -16.38
CA ILE A 227 -4.63 12.50 -16.73
C ILE A 227 -3.76 12.35 -17.98
N THR A 228 -2.61 11.73 -17.81
CA THR A 228 -1.86 11.22 -18.94
C THR A 228 -2.57 9.94 -19.35
N GLU A 229 -3.13 9.88 -20.58
CA GLU A 229 -3.67 8.64 -21.09
C GLU A 229 -2.63 7.55 -20.85
N GLU A 230 -3.04 6.48 -20.16
CA GLU A 230 -2.19 5.31 -20.03
C GLU A 230 -1.89 4.88 -21.47
N LYS A 231 -0.74 5.27 -22.00
CA LYS A 231 -0.20 4.53 -23.15
C LYS A 231 -0.12 3.14 -22.59
N GLU A 232 -1.06 2.28 -23.05
CA GLU A 232 -1.04 0.85 -22.79
C GLU A 232 0.41 0.47 -22.72
N ALA A 233 0.89 0.00 -21.57
CA ALA A 233 2.31 -0.25 -21.35
C ALA A 233 2.74 -1.00 -22.58
N ALA A 234 3.49 -0.30 -23.44
CA ALA A 234 3.60 -0.68 -24.83
C ALA A 234 3.99 -2.13 -24.77
N THR A 235 3.08 -3.01 -25.18
CA THR A 235 3.34 -4.45 -25.23
C THR A 235 4.73 -4.49 -25.80
N PRO A 236 5.77 -4.92 -25.07
CA PRO A 236 7.13 -4.78 -25.53
C PRO A 236 7.06 -5.31 -26.94
N SER A 237 7.22 -4.40 -27.93
CA SER A 237 7.16 -4.81 -29.31
C SER A 237 8.25 -5.85 -29.38
N LEU A 238 7.84 -7.12 -29.33
CA LEU A 238 8.72 -8.23 -29.59
C LEU A 238 9.22 -7.93 -30.98
N TRP A 239 10.37 -7.26 -31.02
CA TRP A 239 11.17 -7.22 -32.20
C TRP A 239 11.58 -8.68 -32.40
N LEU A 240 10.67 -9.45 -32.99
CA LEU A 240 11.04 -10.68 -33.67
C LEU A 240 12.05 -10.18 -34.73
N SER A 241 13.32 -10.25 -34.37
CA SER A 241 14.38 -10.12 -35.35
C SER A 241 13.96 -11.04 -36.50
N ALA A 242 13.77 -10.46 -37.68
CA ALA A 242 13.41 -11.24 -38.85
C ALA A 242 14.32 -12.46 -38.87
N PRO A 243 13.79 -13.68 -39.08
CA PRO A 243 14.63 -14.84 -39.09
C PRO A 243 15.78 -14.55 -40.03
N VAL A 244 16.99 -14.61 -39.52
CA VAL A 244 18.21 -14.47 -40.32
C VAL A 244 18.08 -15.54 -41.39
N GLY A 245 17.71 -15.12 -42.59
CA GLY A 245 17.59 -16.03 -43.70
C GLY A 245 18.92 -16.72 -43.87
N TRP A 246 18.95 -17.97 -43.66
CA TRP A 246 20.05 -18.82 -44.05
C TRP A 246 20.12 -18.77 -45.57
N TYR A 247 20.90 -17.82 -46.13
CA TYR A 247 21.40 -17.91 -47.47
C TYR A 247 22.53 -18.92 -47.51
N GLY A 248 22.15 -20.18 -47.51
CA GLY A 248 23.01 -21.24 -47.94
C GLY A 248 23.10 -21.21 -49.46
N SER A 249 23.94 -20.35 -50.02
CA SER A 249 24.36 -20.45 -51.45
C SER A 249 25.39 -21.59 -51.56
N GLY A 250 24.93 -22.83 -51.53
CA GLY A 250 25.69 -23.98 -51.92
C GLY A 250 25.61 -24.17 -53.45
N THR A 251 26.48 -23.47 -54.18
CA THR A 251 26.80 -23.84 -55.59
C THR A 251 27.56 -25.16 -55.58
N TRP A 252 26.89 -26.23 -55.86
CA TRP A 252 27.54 -27.47 -56.32
C TRP A 252 27.81 -27.31 -57.81
N GLY A 253 29.04 -26.90 -58.12
CA GLY A 253 29.58 -27.03 -59.45
C GLY A 253 29.89 -28.48 -59.75
N GLY A 254 29.48 -28.96 -60.92
CA GLY A 254 29.59 -30.30 -61.35
C GLY A 254 31.00 -30.76 -61.73
N LEU A 255 31.16 -32.03 -61.83
CA LEU A 255 31.77 -32.84 -62.92
C LEU A 255 31.24 -34.26 -62.83
#